data_c980b81200b47df7163fd7445705cfbc
#
_entry.id   c980b81200b47df7163fd7445705cfbc
#
_cell.length_a   1.000
_cell.length_b   1.000
_cell.length_c   1.000
_cell.angle_alpha   90.00
_cell.angle_beta   90.00
_cell.angle_gamma   90.00
#
_symmetry.space_group_name_H-M   'P 1'
#
loop_
_entity.id
_entity.type
_entity.pdbx_description
1 polymer ?
#
loop_
_entity_poly.entity_id
_entity_poly.type
_entity_poly.pdbx_seq_one_letter_code
_entity_poly.pdbx_strand_id
1 'polypeptide(L)'
;MNYPATGELADAEPGTLLITNVRPYGEGEPVSVLVTDGVITEVGTTAATADRVIDGQNNVLLPGLVDIHVHLREPGREDTETIATGSAAAAKGGFTAVFTMANTNPVMDQP
;
A
#
# COMPACT_ATOMS: atom_id res chain seq x y z
N MET A 1 -16.30 1.86 -11.86
CA MET A 1 -15.37 0.99 -11.09
C MET A 1 -16.11 0.49 -9.86
N ASN A 2 -16.46 -0.79 -9.80
CA ASN A 2 -16.99 -1.36 -8.57
C ASN A 2 -15.80 -1.57 -7.63
N TYR A 3 -15.62 -0.70 -6.68
CA TYR A 3 -14.80 -1.02 -5.53
C TYR A 3 -15.55 -2.07 -4.73
N PRO A 4 -14.98 -3.25 -4.48
CA PRO A 4 -15.63 -4.21 -3.60
C PRO A 4 -15.81 -3.54 -2.23
N ALA A 5 -17.04 -3.50 -1.75
CA ALA A 5 -17.40 -2.91 -0.46
C ALA A 5 -16.87 -3.72 0.74
N THR A 6 -16.24 -4.81 0.47
CA THR A 6 -15.55 -5.69 1.41
C THR A 6 -14.12 -5.78 0.91
N GLY A 7 -13.15 -5.36 1.65
CA GLY A 7 -11.73 -5.27 1.29
C GLY A 7 -11.07 -6.51 0.66
N GLU A 8 -11.71 -7.08 -0.34
CA GLU A 8 -11.08 -8.01 -1.26
C GLU A 8 -10.07 -7.21 -2.06
N LEU A 9 -8.81 -7.39 -1.70
CA LEU A 9 -7.68 -6.95 -2.50
C LEU A 9 -7.71 -7.77 -3.78
N ALA A 10 -8.33 -7.21 -4.83
CA ALA A 10 -8.58 -7.91 -6.10
C ALA A 10 -7.29 -8.37 -6.80
N ASP A 11 -6.11 -7.97 -6.31
CA ASP A 11 -4.82 -8.23 -6.91
C ASP A 11 -3.74 -8.62 -5.88
N ALA A 12 -4.13 -9.08 -4.68
CA ALA A 12 -3.14 -9.62 -3.75
C ALA A 12 -2.59 -10.94 -4.33
N GLU A 13 -1.29 -11.00 -4.57
CA GLU A 13 -0.63 -12.25 -4.95
C GLU A 13 -0.96 -13.31 -3.88
N PRO A 14 -1.51 -14.47 -4.30
CA PRO A 14 -1.81 -15.52 -3.34
C PRO A 14 -0.51 -15.98 -2.67
N GLY A 15 -0.59 -16.26 -1.38
CA GLY A 15 0.56 -16.72 -0.62
C GLY A 15 0.69 -16.06 0.74
N THR A 16 1.79 -16.38 1.41
CA THR A 16 2.07 -15.93 2.76
C THR A 16 3.28 -15.02 2.82
N LEU A 17 3.16 -13.92 3.56
CA LEU A 17 4.23 -12.99 3.89
C LEU A 17 4.36 -12.90 5.40
N LEU A 18 5.56 -13.16 5.92
CA LEU A 18 5.90 -12.94 7.32
C LEU A 18 6.82 -11.72 7.43
N ILE A 19 6.38 -10.73 8.18
CA ILE A 19 7.20 -9.56 8.53
C ILE A 19 7.64 -9.76 9.97
N THR A 20 8.93 -9.87 10.20
CA THR A 20 9.52 -10.08 11.54
C THR A 20 10.16 -8.81 12.07
N ASN A 21 10.40 -8.75 13.36
CA ASN A 21 11.13 -7.65 14.02
C ASN A 21 10.58 -6.27 13.69
N VAL A 22 9.27 -6.08 13.81
CA VAL A 22 8.61 -4.78 13.61
C VAL A 22 7.89 -4.34 14.87
N ARG A 23 7.77 -3.03 15.06
CA ARG A 23 6.98 -2.44 16.14
C ARG A 23 5.79 -1.69 15.56
N PRO A 24 4.57 -2.26 15.68
CA PRO A 24 3.36 -1.56 15.25
C PRO A 24 3.25 -0.20 15.95
N TYR A 25 3.11 0.86 15.16
CA TYR A 25 3.09 2.26 15.62
C TYR A 25 4.31 2.70 16.45
N GLY A 26 5.39 1.90 16.46
CA GLY A 26 6.60 2.17 17.27
C GLY A 26 6.45 1.82 18.74
N GLU A 27 5.38 1.14 19.12
CA GLU A 27 5.07 0.80 20.50
C GLU A 27 5.50 -0.65 20.83
N GLY A 28 5.76 -0.89 22.10
CA GLY A 28 6.05 -2.21 22.66
C GLY A 28 7.31 -2.88 22.14
N GLU A 29 7.43 -4.17 22.44
CA GLU A 29 8.51 -5.02 21.96
C GLU A 29 8.28 -5.39 20.49
N PRO A 30 9.35 -5.70 19.74
CA PRO A 30 9.21 -6.15 18.37
C PRO A 30 8.35 -7.42 18.25
N VAL A 31 7.47 -7.43 17.27
CA VAL A 31 6.58 -8.55 16.97
C VAL A 31 6.76 -9.01 15.53
N SER A 32 6.09 -10.09 15.17
CA SER A 32 5.92 -10.54 13.80
C SER A 32 4.50 -10.33 13.35
N VAL A 33 4.33 -10.11 12.05
CA VAL A 33 3.02 -9.97 11.38
C VAL A 33 2.95 -10.97 10.25
N LEU A 34 1.96 -11.85 10.28
CA LEU A 34 1.66 -12.80 9.20
C LEU A 34 0.54 -12.24 8.33
N VAL A 35 0.78 -12.23 7.04
CA VAL A 35 -0.20 -11.87 6.01
C VAL A 35 -0.45 -13.10 5.15
N THR A 36 -1.71 -13.47 4.98
CA THR A 36 -2.13 -14.57 4.11
C THR A 36 -3.10 -14.01 3.07
N ASP A 37 -2.76 -14.20 1.80
CA ASP A 37 -3.57 -13.74 0.67
C ASP A 37 -4.00 -12.25 0.82
N GLY A 38 -3.04 -11.41 1.21
CA GLY A 38 -3.25 -9.97 1.38
C GLY A 38 -3.94 -9.54 2.69
N VAL A 39 -4.29 -10.48 3.57
CA VAL A 39 -4.96 -10.20 4.84
C VAL A 39 -4.01 -10.45 6.01
N ILE A 40 -3.94 -9.54 6.97
CA ILE A 40 -3.21 -9.76 8.22
C ILE A 40 -3.98 -10.82 9.03
N THR A 41 -3.36 -11.98 9.25
CA THR A 41 -3.97 -13.11 9.94
C THR A 41 -3.43 -13.31 11.35
N GLU A 42 -2.21 -12.83 11.63
CA GLU A 42 -1.60 -12.96 12.95
C GLU A 42 -0.68 -11.77 13.25
N VAL A 43 -0.71 -11.29 14.48
CA VAL A 43 0.22 -10.28 15.01
C VAL A 43 0.70 -10.74 16.39
N GLY A 44 2.00 -10.85 16.57
CA GLY A 44 2.59 -11.27 17.85
C GLY A 44 3.85 -12.11 17.64
N THR A 45 4.07 -13.06 18.55
CA THR A 45 5.16 -14.03 18.41
C THR A 45 4.64 -15.21 17.62
N THR A 46 5.08 -15.33 16.37
CA THR A 46 4.72 -16.46 15.52
C THR A 46 5.96 -17.24 15.08
N ALA A 47 5.82 -18.55 15.02
CA ALA A 47 6.80 -19.47 14.44
C ALA A 47 6.37 -19.93 13.03
N ALA A 48 5.42 -19.22 12.41
CA ALA A 48 4.93 -19.57 11.10
C ALA A 48 6.05 -19.54 10.04
N THR A 49 5.98 -20.47 9.11
CA THR A 49 6.76 -20.41 7.87
C THR A 49 5.92 -19.67 6.83
N ALA A 50 6.56 -18.92 5.97
CA ALA A 50 5.88 -18.15 4.93
C ALA A 50 6.66 -18.25 3.61
N ASP A 51 5.96 -18.02 2.49
CA ASP A 51 6.57 -18.03 1.15
C ASP A 51 7.58 -16.89 1.01
N ARG A 52 7.33 -15.77 1.71
CA ARG A 52 8.23 -14.62 1.76
C ARG A 52 8.42 -14.17 3.20
N VAL A 53 9.64 -13.78 3.54
CA VAL A 53 9.98 -13.24 4.85
C VAL A 53 10.68 -11.89 4.68
N ILE A 54 10.25 -10.90 5.44
CA ILE A 54 10.88 -9.57 5.53
C ILE A 54 11.30 -9.35 6.98
N ASP A 55 12.59 -9.11 7.20
CA ASP A 55 13.07 -8.65 8.50
C ASP A 55 12.91 -7.13 8.59
N GLY A 56 12.04 -6.68 9.47
CA GLY A 56 11.77 -5.27 9.71
C GLY A 56 12.85 -4.55 10.53
N GLN A 57 13.90 -5.25 11.00
CA GLN A 57 15.07 -4.66 11.65
C GLN A 57 14.71 -3.71 12.80
N ASN A 58 13.70 -4.04 13.56
CA ASN A 58 13.18 -3.24 14.66
C ASN A 58 12.61 -1.86 14.24
N ASN A 59 12.27 -1.71 12.95
CA ASN A 59 11.61 -0.51 12.46
C ASN A 59 10.14 -0.44 12.87
N VAL A 60 9.58 0.75 12.74
CA VAL A 60 8.16 1.01 12.97
C VAL A 60 7.34 0.46 11.81
N LEU A 61 6.29 -0.30 12.11
CA LEU A 61 5.30 -0.74 11.14
C LEU A 61 4.07 0.18 11.23
N LEU A 62 3.71 0.78 10.13
CA LEU A 62 2.54 1.64 10.01
C LEU A 62 1.62 1.13 8.90
N PRO A 63 0.31 1.45 8.95
CA PRO A 63 -0.54 1.36 7.77
C PRO A 63 0.05 2.19 6.63
N GLY A 64 -0.18 1.77 5.39
CA GLY A 64 0.20 2.56 4.23
C GLY A 64 -0.43 3.95 4.27
N LEU A 65 0.29 4.95 3.81
CA LEU A 65 -0.19 6.33 3.78
C LEU A 65 -1.29 6.51 2.73
N VAL A 66 -2.18 7.45 2.98
CA VAL A 66 -3.25 7.84 2.03
C VAL A 66 -3.15 9.33 1.77
N ASP A 67 -3.05 9.73 0.50
CA ASP A 67 -3.13 11.13 0.09
C ASP A 67 -4.49 11.40 -0.57
N ILE A 68 -5.26 12.27 0.03
CA ILE A 68 -6.63 12.57 -0.44
C ILE A 68 -6.67 13.74 -1.43
N HIS A 69 -5.53 14.31 -1.82
CA HIS A 69 -5.48 15.46 -2.72
C HIS A 69 -4.16 15.49 -3.49
N VAL A 70 -4.10 14.76 -4.59
CA VAL A 70 -2.91 14.69 -5.43
C VAL A 70 -3.24 15.09 -6.87
N HIS A 71 -2.26 15.68 -7.56
CA HIS A 71 -2.39 16.07 -8.96
C HIS A 71 -1.49 15.19 -9.82
N LEU A 72 -2.04 14.12 -10.37
CA LEU A 72 -1.43 13.43 -11.48
C LEU A 72 -1.70 14.23 -12.76
N ARG A 73 -0.71 14.39 -13.63
CA ARG A 73 -0.76 15.35 -14.73
C ARG A 73 -1.27 14.78 -16.04
N GLU A 74 -1.55 13.51 -16.06
CA GLU A 74 -2.15 12.78 -17.18
C GLU A 74 -3.65 12.62 -16.94
N PRO A 75 -4.50 12.89 -17.97
CA PRO A 75 -4.15 13.33 -19.32
C PRO A 75 -3.85 14.85 -19.42
N GLY A 76 -3.02 15.20 -20.41
CA GLY A 76 -2.82 16.59 -20.88
C GLY A 76 -1.53 17.27 -20.48
N ARG A 77 -0.77 16.71 -19.56
CA ARG A 77 0.55 17.21 -19.12
C ARG A 77 1.53 16.06 -18.86
N GLU A 78 1.55 15.07 -19.72
CA GLU A 78 2.41 13.90 -19.66
C GLU A 78 3.89 14.26 -19.77
N ASP A 79 4.20 15.44 -20.32
CA ASP A 79 5.52 16.03 -20.32
C ASP A 79 6.06 16.31 -18.92
N THR A 80 5.18 16.53 -17.97
CA THR A 80 5.52 16.82 -16.57
C THR A 80 5.48 15.55 -15.72
N GLU A 81 4.43 14.76 -15.83
CA GLU A 81 4.22 13.53 -15.06
C GLU A 81 3.13 12.67 -15.72
N THR A 82 3.34 11.38 -15.74
CA THR A 82 2.32 10.40 -16.11
C THR A 82 1.69 9.77 -14.88
N ILE A 83 0.53 9.11 -15.04
CA ILE A 83 -0.08 8.30 -13.98
C ILE A 83 0.92 7.25 -13.46
N ALA A 84 1.64 6.60 -14.37
CA ALA A 84 2.63 5.57 -14.03
C ALA A 84 3.78 6.13 -13.19
N THR A 85 4.34 7.28 -13.55
CA THR A 85 5.47 7.88 -12.80
C THR A 85 5.03 8.42 -11.46
N GLY A 86 3.86 9.06 -11.38
CA GLY A 86 3.29 9.58 -10.15
C GLY A 86 2.90 8.45 -9.18
N SER A 87 2.30 7.38 -9.68
CA SER A 87 1.96 6.19 -8.88
C SER A 87 3.21 5.51 -8.31
N ALA A 88 4.25 5.39 -9.13
CA ALA A 88 5.52 4.81 -8.68
C ALA A 88 6.19 5.67 -7.59
N ALA A 89 6.13 7.00 -7.73
CA ALA A 89 6.63 7.93 -6.72
C ALA A 89 5.83 7.82 -5.41
N ALA A 90 4.50 7.75 -5.50
CA ALA A 90 3.64 7.53 -4.34
C ALA A 90 3.97 6.23 -3.61
N ALA A 91 4.06 5.11 -4.34
CA ALA A 91 4.42 3.81 -3.77
C ALA A 91 5.79 3.86 -3.07
N LYS A 92 6.78 4.50 -3.69
CA LYS A 92 8.11 4.68 -3.09
C LYS A 92 8.07 5.55 -1.82
N GLY A 93 7.11 6.48 -1.73
CA GLY A 93 6.87 7.31 -0.56
C GLY A 93 6.08 6.59 0.56
N GLY A 94 5.62 5.36 0.34
CA GLY A 94 4.82 4.59 1.31
C GLY A 94 3.32 4.85 1.22
N PHE A 95 2.85 5.50 0.15
CA PHE A 95 1.42 5.69 -0.10
C PHE A 95 0.83 4.43 -0.74
N THR A 96 -0.25 3.94 -0.17
CA THR A 96 -1.00 2.78 -0.68
C THR A 96 -2.29 3.18 -1.39
N ALA A 97 -2.72 4.42 -1.22
CA ALA A 97 -3.83 5.00 -1.96
C ALA A 97 -3.61 6.50 -2.18
N VAL A 98 -4.03 6.98 -3.35
CA VAL A 98 -4.03 8.41 -3.68
C VAL A 98 -5.34 8.77 -4.37
N PHE A 99 -5.90 9.94 -4.03
CA PHE A 99 -7.09 10.48 -4.64
C PHE A 99 -6.70 11.63 -5.56
N THR A 100 -6.89 11.42 -6.86
CA THR A 100 -6.48 12.39 -7.87
C THR A 100 -7.53 13.47 -8.07
N MET A 101 -7.06 14.70 -8.23
CA MET A 101 -7.92 15.82 -8.62
C MET A 101 -8.21 15.78 -10.11
N ALA A 102 -9.44 16.11 -10.47
CA ALA A 102 -9.95 16.02 -11.84
C ALA A 102 -9.48 17.17 -12.76
N ASN A 103 -8.52 17.99 -12.36
CA ASN A 103 -8.06 19.17 -13.09
C ASN A 103 -7.06 18.85 -14.21
N THR A 104 -7.38 17.88 -15.02
CA THR A 104 -6.62 17.42 -16.18
C THR A 104 -7.23 17.97 -17.49
N ASN A 105 -6.61 17.70 -18.64
CA ASN A 105 -7.14 18.08 -19.95
C ASN A 105 -7.06 16.88 -20.93
N PRO A 106 -8.20 16.22 -21.26
CA PRO A 106 -9.54 16.53 -20.76
C PRO A 106 -9.70 16.34 -19.26
N VAL A 107 -10.72 16.95 -18.68
CA VAL A 107 -11.05 16.78 -17.26
C VAL A 107 -11.42 15.33 -16.97
N MET A 108 -10.81 14.70 -15.97
CA MET A 108 -11.09 13.34 -15.54
C MET A 108 -12.23 13.33 -14.48
N ASP A 109 -13.46 13.56 -14.94
CA ASP A 109 -14.67 13.61 -14.11
C ASP A 109 -15.69 12.51 -14.46
N GLN A 110 -15.30 11.59 -15.31
CA GLN A 110 -16.12 10.44 -15.73
C GLN A 110 -15.39 9.14 -15.33
N PRO A 111 -16.14 8.08 -14.98
CA PRO A 111 -15.57 6.76 -14.70
C PRO A 111 -15.03 6.08 -15.96
#